data_39c8da86cdc120083ba655f2b562dda0
#
_entry.id   39c8da86cdc120083ba655f2b562dda0
#
_cell.length_a   1.000
_cell.length_b   1.000
_cell.length_c   1.000
_cell.angle_alpha   90.00
_cell.angle_beta   90.00
_cell.angle_gamma   90.00
#
_symmetry.space_group_name_H-M   'P 1'
#
loop_
_entity.id
_entity.type
_entity.pdbx_description
1 polymer ?
#
loop_
_entity_poly.entity_id
_entity_poly.type
_entity_poly.pdbx_seq_one_letter_code
_entity_poly.pdbx_strand_id
1 'polypeptide(L)'
;MYIKRSFGLAAAMILIITIGISGCVGTPRNSRPLVFQTDFGLKDGAVSAMKGVAFTQSAAIPLYDLTHEIPAYSIWDAAYRLFQTVEYWPAGTVFVSVVDPGVGTDRDSVVLKTKTGHYIVSPDNGTLTLVADRLGIAEVRLIDEAVNRRKNSEKSYTFHGRDVYAFTGARLAGGIISFEQVGAVKKEIVRLPYEQPRFDNGSLLGTIPALDVQYGNVWTNIGRETAEALKLAVNDVVQVTVFNNGKQVYTGSMPYVNSFGDVPDGKPLLYYNSLDCLSMALNMDNFAAVHKIEYGGEWTVKIIKK
;
A
#
# COMPACT_ATOMS: atom_id res chain seq x y z
N MET A 1 68.30 -43.46 61.31
CA MET A 1 68.16 -44.18 60.01
C MET A 1 66.86 -43.62 59.38
N TYR A 2 66.99 -42.62 58.50
CA TYR A 2 65.87 -41.91 57.88
C TYR A 2 65.71 -42.32 56.40
N ILE A 3 64.59 -42.89 56.06
CA ILE A 3 64.26 -43.30 54.68
C ILE A 3 63.51 -42.12 54.07
N LYS A 4 64.09 -41.50 53.03
CA LYS A 4 63.39 -40.52 52.18
C LYS A 4 62.56 -41.24 51.14
N ARG A 5 61.22 -41.02 51.19
CA ARG A 5 60.33 -41.39 50.08
C ARG A 5 60.21 -40.20 49.10
N SER A 6 60.63 -40.41 47.88
CA SER A 6 60.40 -39.53 46.74
C SER A 6 59.01 -39.76 46.12
N PHE A 7 58.17 -38.74 46.07
CA PHE A 7 56.94 -38.75 45.31
C PHE A 7 57.22 -38.27 43.88
N GLY A 8 57.02 -39.13 42.92
CA GLY A 8 57.00 -38.73 41.50
C GLY A 8 55.65 -38.16 41.12
N LEU A 9 55.61 -36.91 40.61
CA LEU A 9 54.44 -36.31 39.97
C LEU A 9 54.32 -36.82 38.54
N ALA A 10 53.29 -37.59 38.24
CA ALA A 10 52.88 -37.90 36.89
C ALA A 10 52.01 -36.74 36.37
N ALA A 11 52.52 -35.97 35.41
CA ALA A 11 51.76 -34.96 34.70
C ALA A 11 50.88 -35.61 33.63
N ALA A 12 49.56 -35.66 33.86
CA ALA A 12 48.60 -36.05 32.86
C ALA A 12 48.36 -34.91 31.90
N MET A 13 48.81 -35.05 30.65
CA MET A 13 48.59 -34.10 29.58
C MET A 13 47.19 -34.32 29.00
N ILE A 14 46.23 -33.45 29.34
CA ILE A 14 44.89 -33.47 28.78
C ILE A 14 44.94 -32.77 27.41
N LEU A 15 44.83 -33.56 26.35
CA LEU A 15 44.68 -33.06 24.97
C LEU A 15 43.26 -32.59 24.75
N ILE A 16 43.02 -31.26 24.81
CA ILE A 16 41.74 -30.67 24.45
C ILE A 16 41.64 -30.58 22.94
N ILE A 17 40.90 -31.51 22.32
CA ILE A 17 40.53 -31.43 20.90
C ILE A 17 39.38 -30.42 20.80
N THR A 18 39.67 -29.19 20.41
CA THR A 18 38.68 -28.21 19.99
C THR A 18 38.19 -28.58 18.59
N ILE A 19 37.05 -29.25 18.53
CA ILE A 19 36.31 -29.41 17.27
C ILE A 19 35.77 -28.05 16.92
N GLY A 20 36.44 -27.34 16.01
CA GLY A 20 35.94 -26.10 15.42
C GLY A 20 34.73 -26.44 14.55
N ILE A 21 33.51 -26.27 15.08
CA ILE A 21 32.29 -26.21 14.28
C ILE A 21 32.36 -24.91 13.52
N SER A 22 32.96 -24.90 12.31
CA SER A 22 32.76 -23.85 11.32
C SER A 22 31.33 -23.94 10.82
N GLY A 23 30.39 -23.46 11.65
CA GLY A 23 29.07 -23.10 11.19
C GLY A 23 29.27 -21.98 10.16
N CYS A 24 29.00 -22.25 8.87
CA CYS A 24 28.71 -21.19 7.93
C CYS A 24 27.54 -20.37 8.51
N VAL A 25 27.85 -19.34 9.28
CA VAL A 25 26.91 -18.25 9.57
C VAL A 25 26.74 -17.55 8.23
N GLY A 26 25.79 -18.05 7.42
CA GLY A 26 25.31 -17.30 6.27
C GLY A 26 24.93 -15.91 6.79
N THR A 27 25.49 -14.86 6.18
CA THR A 27 25.03 -13.49 6.42
C THR A 27 23.50 -13.52 6.45
N PRO A 28 22.84 -12.97 7.48
CA PRO A 28 21.39 -12.92 7.51
C PRO A 28 20.95 -12.26 6.20
N ARG A 29 20.23 -12.99 5.35
CA ARG A 29 19.58 -12.39 4.18
C ARG A 29 18.74 -11.29 4.75
N ASN A 30 19.00 -10.04 4.36
CA ASN A 30 18.23 -8.88 4.79
C ASN A 30 16.81 -9.05 4.23
N SER A 31 15.96 -9.74 5.00
CA SER A 31 14.56 -9.92 4.65
C SER A 31 13.86 -8.55 4.67
N ARG A 32 13.13 -8.25 3.61
CA ARG A 32 12.36 -7.02 3.46
C ARG A 32 10.98 -7.21 4.07
N PRO A 33 10.32 -6.15 4.56
CA PRO A 33 8.92 -6.22 4.94
C PRO A 33 8.06 -6.69 3.77
N LEU A 34 7.08 -7.57 4.07
CA LEU A 34 6.05 -8.02 3.15
C LEU A 34 4.69 -7.58 3.66
N VAL A 35 4.02 -6.70 2.92
CA VAL A 35 2.77 -6.04 3.35
C VAL A 35 1.64 -6.52 2.46
N PHE A 36 0.55 -7.02 3.06
CA PHE A 36 -0.59 -7.57 2.34
C PHE A 36 -1.78 -6.60 2.30
N GLN A 37 -2.44 -6.55 1.15
CA GLN A 37 -3.70 -5.86 0.94
C GLN A 37 -4.63 -6.76 0.11
N THR A 38 -5.88 -6.93 0.54
CA THR A 38 -6.89 -7.71 -0.19
C THR A 38 -8.31 -7.19 0.07
N ASP A 39 -9.27 -7.70 -0.70
CA ASP A 39 -10.71 -7.59 -0.45
C ASP A 39 -11.31 -8.86 0.19
N PHE A 40 -10.48 -9.71 0.80
CA PHE A 40 -10.92 -11.03 1.31
C PHE A 40 -11.61 -10.97 2.68
N GLY A 41 -11.41 -9.86 3.41
CA GLY A 41 -11.82 -9.77 4.81
C GLY A 41 -11.00 -10.70 5.71
N LEU A 42 -11.38 -10.77 6.98
CA LEU A 42 -10.74 -11.63 7.99
C LEU A 42 -11.67 -12.71 8.54
N LYS A 43 -12.83 -12.94 7.90
CA LYS A 43 -13.85 -13.89 8.39
C LYS A 43 -13.50 -15.35 8.11
N ASP A 44 -12.66 -15.61 7.09
CA ASP A 44 -12.22 -16.94 6.71
C ASP A 44 -10.69 -17.09 6.71
N GLY A 45 -10.20 -18.21 6.18
CA GLY A 45 -8.77 -18.54 6.20
C GLY A 45 -7.95 -18.00 5.02
N ALA A 46 -8.50 -17.21 4.09
CA ALA A 46 -7.80 -16.81 2.86
C ALA A 46 -6.53 -16.01 3.14
N VAL A 47 -6.62 -14.98 3.98
CA VAL A 47 -5.46 -14.16 4.38
C VAL A 47 -4.43 -15.00 5.13
N SER A 48 -4.88 -15.86 6.06
CA SER A 48 -4.01 -16.77 6.79
C SER A 48 -3.26 -17.74 5.86
N ALA A 49 -3.93 -18.25 4.83
CA ALA A 49 -3.31 -19.12 3.83
C ALA A 49 -2.23 -18.39 3.00
N MET A 50 -2.45 -17.11 2.63
CA MET A 50 -1.43 -16.29 1.98
C MET A 50 -0.20 -16.08 2.86
N LYS A 51 -0.41 -15.74 4.14
CA LYS A 51 0.68 -15.60 5.13
C LYS A 51 1.41 -16.92 5.37
N GLY A 52 0.68 -18.03 5.44
CA GLY A 52 1.26 -19.37 5.56
C GLY A 52 2.18 -19.70 4.39
N VAL A 53 1.76 -19.40 3.14
CA VAL A 53 2.62 -19.56 1.96
C VAL A 53 3.86 -18.69 2.05
N ALA A 54 3.73 -17.43 2.48
CA ALA A 54 4.88 -16.54 2.66
C ALA A 54 5.86 -17.08 3.71
N PHE A 55 5.35 -17.55 4.85
CA PHE A 55 6.14 -18.16 5.92
C PHE A 55 6.91 -19.39 5.46
N THR A 56 6.34 -20.21 4.55
CA THR A 56 7.06 -21.39 4.00
C THR A 56 8.25 -21.00 3.11
N GLN A 57 8.28 -19.77 2.57
CA GLN A 57 9.42 -19.29 1.80
C GLN A 57 10.58 -18.87 2.72
N SER A 58 10.28 -18.14 3.78
CA SER A 58 11.23 -17.83 4.84
C SER A 58 10.47 -17.34 6.09
N ALA A 59 10.71 -17.99 7.22
CA ALA A 59 10.18 -17.57 8.52
C ALA A 59 10.79 -16.24 9.01
N ALA A 60 11.85 -15.75 8.36
CA ALA A 60 12.51 -14.49 8.70
C ALA A 60 11.86 -13.26 8.04
N ILE A 61 10.87 -13.45 7.14
CA ILE A 61 10.19 -12.32 6.48
C ILE A 61 9.20 -11.68 7.46
N PRO A 62 9.35 -10.38 7.80
CA PRO A 62 8.35 -9.68 8.58
C PRO A 62 7.07 -9.49 7.75
N LEU A 63 5.95 -10.01 8.25
CA LEU A 63 4.65 -9.96 7.58
C LEU A 63 3.77 -8.90 8.22
N TYR A 64 3.18 -8.03 7.41
CA TYR A 64 2.30 -6.95 7.82
C TYR A 64 1.04 -6.91 6.96
N ASP A 65 0.04 -6.22 7.44
CA ASP A 65 -1.19 -5.94 6.71
C ASP A 65 -1.33 -4.43 6.46
N LEU A 66 -1.67 -4.06 5.23
CA LEU A 66 -2.18 -2.74 4.94
C LEU A 66 -3.66 -2.72 5.33
N THR A 67 -4.46 -3.55 4.68
CA THR A 67 -5.86 -3.81 5.01
C THR A 67 -6.36 -5.04 4.26
N HIS A 68 -7.38 -5.71 4.80
CA HIS A 68 -8.11 -6.78 4.13
C HIS A 68 -9.60 -6.44 3.93
N GLU A 69 -9.97 -5.20 4.25
CA GLU A 69 -11.35 -4.69 4.20
C GLU A 69 -11.58 -3.76 2.98
N ILE A 70 -10.84 -3.98 1.87
CA ILE A 70 -11.19 -3.34 0.61
C ILE A 70 -12.60 -3.83 0.22
N PRO A 71 -13.52 -2.95 -0.18
CA PRO A 71 -14.82 -3.38 -0.69
C PRO A 71 -14.66 -4.41 -1.81
N ALA A 72 -15.44 -5.48 -1.75
CA ALA A 72 -15.31 -6.61 -2.70
C ALA A 72 -15.31 -6.11 -4.15
N TYR A 73 -14.30 -6.55 -4.91
CA TYR A 73 -14.08 -6.21 -6.32
C TYR A 73 -13.69 -4.75 -6.61
N SER A 74 -13.53 -3.89 -5.60
CA SER A 74 -13.19 -2.48 -5.82
C SER A 74 -11.71 -2.29 -6.12
N ILE A 75 -11.36 -2.29 -7.40
CA ILE A 75 -9.99 -2.02 -7.88
C ILE A 75 -9.58 -0.58 -7.52
N TRP A 76 -10.52 0.38 -7.57
CA TRP A 76 -10.27 1.77 -7.23
C TRP A 76 -9.83 1.94 -5.77
N ASP A 77 -10.56 1.33 -4.82
CA ASP A 77 -10.19 1.39 -3.40
C ASP A 77 -8.83 0.73 -3.14
N ALA A 78 -8.54 -0.38 -3.81
CA ALA A 78 -7.21 -1.00 -3.72
C ALA A 78 -6.11 -0.04 -4.21
N ALA A 79 -6.30 0.62 -5.34
CA ALA A 79 -5.36 1.61 -5.87
C ALA A 79 -5.18 2.79 -4.90
N TYR A 80 -6.27 3.28 -4.32
CA TYR A 80 -6.23 4.41 -3.40
C TYR A 80 -5.51 4.06 -2.08
N ARG A 81 -5.74 2.86 -1.51
CA ARG A 81 -5.06 2.46 -0.26
C ARG A 81 -3.56 2.23 -0.47
N LEU A 82 -3.13 1.72 -1.61
CA LEU A 82 -1.71 1.70 -1.97
C LEU A 82 -1.14 3.13 -2.05
N PHE A 83 -1.79 4.02 -2.80
CA PHE A 83 -1.41 5.43 -2.90
C PHE A 83 -1.28 6.10 -1.53
N GLN A 84 -2.23 5.86 -0.63
CA GLN A 84 -2.27 6.41 0.72
C GLN A 84 -1.10 5.95 1.60
N THR A 85 -0.51 4.79 1.32
CA THR A 85 0.29 4.07 2.32
C THR A 85 1.73 3.81 1.89
N VAL A 86 2.00 3.50 0.62
CA VAL A 86 3.29 2.94 0.17
C VAL A 86 4.46 3.85 0.48
N GLU A 87 4.34 5.17 0.33
CA GLU A 87 5.44 6.12 0.52
C GLU A 87 5.95 6.21 1.99
N TYR A 88 5.15 5.76 2.97
CA TYR A 88 5.54 5.76 4.39
C TYR A 88 6.33 4.52 4.79
N TRP A 89 6.47 3.54 3.89
CA TRP A 89 7.28 2.36 4.13
C TRP A 89 8.70 2.55 3.60
N PRO A 90 9.70 1.90 4.20
CA PRO A 90 11.08 2.02 3.71
C PRO A 90 11.23 1.44 2.31
N ALA A 91 12.14 2.03 1.52
CA ALA A 91 12.54 1.48 0.23
C ALA A 91 12.94 0.00 0.35
N GLY A 92 12.58 -0.81 -0.62
CA GLY A 92 12.77 -2.26 -0.58
C GLY A 92 11.55 -3.03 -0.05
N THR A 93 10.58 -2.39 0.61
CA THR A 93 9.34 -3.06 1.03
C THR A 93 8.62 -3.67 -0.17
N VAL A 94 8.11 -4.88 0.02
CA VAL A 94 7.30 -5.61 -0.96
C VAL A 94 5.84 -5.57 -0.52
N PHE A 95 4.97 -5.07 -1.38
CA PHE A 95 3.52 -5.10 -1.19
C PHE A 95 2.91 -6.21 -2.05
N VAL A 96 1.94 -6.94 -1.51
CA VAL A 96 1.11 -7.89 -2.23
C VAL A 96 -0.32 -7.38 -2.16
N SER A 97 -0.80 -6.81 -3.26
CA SER A 97 -2.14 -6.23 -3.37
C SER A 97 -3.00 -7.11 -4.27
N VAL A 98 -4.05 -7.69 -3.71
CA VAL A 98 -4.92 -8.65 -4.40
C VAL A 98 -6.39 -8.24 -4.25
N VAL A 99 -6.86 -7.48 -5.22
CA VAL A 99 -8.28 -7.29 -5.55
C VAL A 99 -8.40 -7.69 -7.02
N ASP A 100 -8.94 -8.86 -7.28
CA ASP A 100 -8.79 -9.55 -8.57
C ASP A 100 -10.10 -10.13 -9.11
N PRO A 101 -11.02 -9.27 -9.59
CA PRO A 101 -12.25 -9.73 -10.23
C PRO A 101 -12.00 -10.62 -11.47
N GLY A 102 -10.82 -10.52 -12.07
CA GLY A 102 -10.39 -11.27 -13.25
C GLY A 102 -9.53 -12.50 -12.93
N VAL A 103 -9.55 -13.03 -11.71
CA VAL A 103 -8.75 -14.22 -11.36
C VAL A 103 -9.07 -15.39 -12.29
N GLY A 104 -8.02 -16.05 -12.79
CA GLY A 104 -8.17 -17.19 -13.71
C GLY A 104 -8.48 -16.83 -15.17
N THR A 105 -8.49 -15.54 -15.53
CA THR A 105 -8.57 -15.07 -16.93
C THR A 105 -7.17 -14.74 -17.49
N ASP A 106 -7.11 -14.22 -18.70
CA ASP A 106 -5.86 -13.86 -19.40
C ASP A 106 -5.22 -12.56 -18.91
N ARG A 107 -5.74 -11.93 -17.81
CA ARG A 107 -5.11 -10.74 -17.22
C ARG A 107 -3.71 -11.07 -16.71
N ASP A 108 -2.76 -10.18 -16.97
CA ASP A 108 -1.38 -10.34 -16.52
C ASP A 108 -1.25 -10.29 -14.99
N SER A 109 -0.27 -11.02 -14.47
CA SER A 109 0.22 -10.92 -13.09
C SER A 109 1.58 -10.21 -13.12
N VAL A 110 1.77 -9.16 -12.32
CA VAL A 110 2.95 -8.30 -12.43
C VAL A 110 3.60 -7.98 -11.09
N VAL A 111 4.88 -7.58 -11.17
CA VAL A 111 5.58 -6.86 -10.11
C VAL A 111 6.03 -5.51 -10.65
N LEU A 112 5.51 -4.43 -10.08
CA LEU A 112 5.94 -3.07 -10.34
C LEU A 112 7.03 -2.68 -9.35
N LYS A 113 8.15 -2.14 -9.84
CA LYS A 113 9.17 -1.45 -9.05
C LYS A 113 9.00 0.05 -9.24
N THR A 114 8.79 0.78 -8.14
CA THR A 114 8.69 2.24 -8.16
C THR A 114 10.07 2.89 -8.25
N LYS A 115 10.13 4.17 -8.68
CA LYS A 115 11.38 4.95 -8.64
C LYS A 115 11.90 5.16 -7.22
N THR A 116 11.02 5.11 -6.22
CA THR A 116 11.35 5.17 -4.80
C THR A 116 11.84 3.84 -4.21
N GLY A 117 11.88 2.77 -5.02
CA GLY A 117 12.46 1.48 -4.64
C GLY A 117 11.50 0.49 -3.98
N HIS A 118 10.19 0.77 -3.95
CA HIS A 118 9.18 -0.19 -3.48
C HIS A 118 8.82 -1.19 -4.57
N TYR A 119 8.33 -2.37 -4.17
CA TYR A 119 7.87 -3.42 -5.07
C TYR A 119 6.39 -3.70 -4.80
N ILE A 120 5.56 -3.74 -5.84
CA ILE A 120 4.14 -4.05 -5.71
C ILE A 120 3.80 -5.24 -6.61
N VAL A 121 3.41 -6.34 -5.99
CA VAL A 121 2.95 -7.59 -6.63
C VAL A 121 1.43 -7.52 -6.72
N SER A 122 0.88 -7.58 -7.93
CA SER A 122 -0.55 -7.31 -8.15
C SER A 122 -1.04 -7.94 -9.47
N PRO A 123 -2.35 -8.23 -9.62
CA PRO A 123 -2.94 -8.33 -10.96
C PRO A 123 -2.79 -7.01 -11.69
N ASP A 124 -2.54 -7.06 -12.99
CA ASP A 124 -2.49 -5.88 -13.86
C ASP A 124 -3.89 -5.50 -14.33
N ASN A 125 -4.66 -4.89 -13.45
CA ASN A 125 -6.07 -4.56 -13.66
C ASN A 125 -6.41 -3.09 -13.37
N GLY A 126 -5.40 -2.27 -13.14
CA GLY A 126 -5.55 -0.86 -12.79
C GLY A 126 -5.24 -0.53 -11.32
N THR A 127 -5.12 -1.51 -10.44
CA THR A 127 -4.74 -1.31 -9.02
C THR A 127 -3.45 -0.47 -8.85
N LEU A 128 -2.54 -0.55 -9.80
CA LEU A 128 -1.24 0.13 -9.75
C LEU A 128 -1.28 1.59 -10.20
N THR A 129 -2.42 2.10 -10.70
CA THR A 129 -2.52 3.42 -11.34
C THR A 129 -2.01 4.55 -10.45
N LEU A 130 -2.61 4.74 -9.28
CA LEU A 130 -2.34 5.90 -8.43
C LEU A 130 -0.93 5.86 -7.81
N VAL A 131 -0.46 4.67 -7.39
CA VAL A 131 0.90 4.53 -6.86
C VAL A 131 1.96 4.75 -7.94
N ALA A 132 1.69 4.33 -9.17
CA ALA A 132 2.59 4.56 -10.31
C ALA A 132 2.66 6.04 -10.70
N ASP A 133 1.55 6.78 -10.61
CA ASP A 133 1.52 8.22 -10.85
C ASP A 133 2.27 8.99 -9.75
N ARG A 134 2.08 8.61 -8.49
CA ARG A 134 2.70 9.27 -7.33
C ARG A 134 4.20 9.00 -7.22
N LEU A 135 4.62 7.73 -7.32
CA LEU A 135 5.99 7.30 -7.03
C LEU A 135 6.82 7.02 -8.29
N GLY A 136 6.20 7.11 -9.46
CA GLY A 136 6.83 6.80 -10.74
C GLY A 136 7.16 5.31 -10.92
N ILE A 137 7.24 4.88 -12.16
CA ILE A 137 7.63 3.52 -12.53
C ILE A 137 9.12 3.48 -12.82
N ALA A 138 9.88 2.63 -12.14
CA ALA A 138 11.24 2.28 -12.52
C ALA A 138 11.23 1.14 -13.55
N GLU A 139 10.50 0.07 -13.28
CA GLU A 139 10.34 -1.08 -14.19
C GLU A 139 9.12 -1.91 -13.77
N VAL A 140 8.52 -2.62 -14.71
CA VAL A 140 7.45 -3.61 -14.49
C VAL A 140 7.88 -4.95 -15.07
N ARG A 141 7.59 -6.04 -14.36
CA ARG A 141 7.84 -7.39 -14.83
C ARG A 141 6.59 -8.25 -14.76
N LEU A 142 6.38 -9.04 -15.83
CA LEU A 142 5.42 -10.13 -15.82
C LEU A 142 5.90 -11.20 -14.85
N ILE A 143 5.00 -11.78 -14.07
CA ILE A 143 5.34 -12.93 -13.23
C ILE A 143 5.38 -14.17 -14.13
N ASP A 144 6.56 -14.78 -14.21
CA ASP A 144 6.70 -16.10 -14.86
C ASP A 144 6.16 -17.18 -13.92
N GLU A 145 4.92 -17.59 -14.13
CA GLU A 145 4.25 -18.58 -13.30
C GLU A 145 4.85 -19.99 -13.40
N ALA A 146 5.66 -20.29 -14.42
CA ALA A 146 6.37 -21.58 -14.48
C ALA A 146 7.37 -21.75 -13.32
N VAL A 147 7.91 -20.63 -12.82
CA VAL A 147 8.91 -20.63 -11.72
C VAL A 147 8.43 -19.86 -10.48
N ASN A 148 7.49 -18.93 -10.61
CA ASN A 148 7.03 -18.07 -9.54
C ASN A 148 5.57 -18.36 -9.13
N ARG A 149 5.18 -19.63 -9.22
CA ARG A 149 3.92 -20.18 -8.72
C ARG A 149 4.18 -21.27 -7.71
N ARG A 150 3.35 -21.38 -6.68
CA ARG A 150 3.43 -22.45 -5.67
C ARG A 150 3.31 -23.83 -6.36
N LYS A 151 4.21 -24.73 -6.06
CA LYS A 151 4.21 -26.10 -6.62
C LYS A 151 2.87 -26.81 -6.35
N ASN A 152 2.43 -27.60 -7.29
CA ASN A 152 1.18 -28.38 -7.26
C ASN A 152 -0.08 -27.51 -7.16
N SER A 153 -0.03 -26.26 -7.65
CA SER A 153 -1.19 -25.36 -7.72
C SER A 153 -1.60 -25.03 -9.16
N GLU A 154 -1.08 -25.73 -10.15
CA GLU A 154 -1.30 -25.47 -11.58
C GLU A 154 -2.77 -25.59 -11.98
N LYS A 155 -3.54 -26.40 -11.23
CA LYS A 155 -4.99 -26.59 -11.41
C LYS A 155 -5.85 -25.67 -10.52
N SER A 156 -5.23 -24.74 -9.75
CA SER A 156 -5.94 -23.79 -8.91
C SER A 156 -6.10 -22.47 -9.66
N TYR A 157 -7.29 -22.23 -10.20
CA TYR A 157 -7.58 -21.03 -11.01
C TYR A 157 -8.25 -19.90 -10.22
N THR A 158 -8.64 -20.13 -8.97
CA THR A 158 -9.47 -19.21 -8.18
C THR A 158 -8.74 -18.57 -7.02
N PHE A 159 -7.47 -18.94 -6.77
CA PHE A 159 -6.73 -18.38 -5.63
C PHE A 159 -5.29 -17.97 -5.99
N HIS A 160 -5.13 -17.15 -7.04
CA HIS A 160 -3.83 -16.59 -7.42
C HIS A 160 -3.24 -15.70 -6.31
N GLY A 161 -4.06 -15.13 -5.43
CA GLY A 161 -3.63 -14.41 -4.23
C GLY A 161 -2.62 -15.21 -3.41
N ARG A 162 -2.94 -16.47 -3.14
CA ARG A 162 -2.09 -17.41 -2.41
C ARG A 162 -0.97 -17.99 -3.28
N ASP A 163 -1.32 -18.50 -4.48
CA ASP A 163 -0.48 -19.40 -5.26
C ASP A 163 0.52 -18.66 -6.15
N VAL A 164 0.22 -17.43 -6.54
CA VAL A 164 1.06 -16.58 -7.40
C VAL A 164 1.58 -15.36 -6.62
N TYR A 165 0.68 -14.50 -6.12
CA TYR A 165 1.09 -13.19 -5.58
C TYR A 165 1.81 -13.30 -4.24
N ALA A 166 1.25 -14.01 -3.25
CA ALA A 166 1.91 -14.21 -1.96
C ALA A 166 3.22 -15.00 -2.12
N PHE A 167 3.23 -16.02 -2.97
CA PHE A 167 4.41 -16.83 -3.25
C PHE A 167 5.54 -16.00 -3.87
N THR A 168 5.24 -15.23 -4.94
CA THR A 168 6.22 -14.37 -5.62
C THR A 168 6.71 -13.26 -4.69
N GLY A 169 5.79 -12.57 -4.00
CA GLY A 169 6.11 -11.49 -3.07
C GLY A 169 7.01 -11.95 -1.94
N ALA A 170 6.75 -13.12 -1.37
CA ALA A 170 7.58 -13.70 -0.30
C ALA A 170 8.99 -14.06 -0.80
N ARG A 171 9.12 -14.65 -1.99
CA ARG A 171 10.43 -14.98 -2.57
C ARG A 171 11.25 -13.73 -2.82
N LEU A 172 10.61 -12.64 -3.28
CA LEU A 172 11.26 -11.35 -3.50
C LEU A 172 11.64 -10.70 -2.16
N ALA A 173 10.73 -10.67 -1.17
CA ALA A 173 10.99 -10.10 0.15
C ALA A 173 12.07 -10.87 0.91
N GLY A 174 12.09 -12.19 0.81
CA GLY A 174 13.11 -13.05 1.42
C GLY A 174 14.45 -13.09 0.68
N GLY A 175 14.60 -12.35 -0.44
CA GLY A 175 15.80 -12.38 -1.27
C GLY A 175 16.10 -13.75 -1.89
N ILE A 176 15.07 -14.59 -2.04
CA ILE A 176 15.20 -15.93 -2.68
C ILE A 176 15.33 -15.76 -4.19
N ILE A 177 14.64 -14.74 -4.74
CA ILE A 177 14.79 -14.30 -6.12
C ILE A 177 15.17 -12.83 -6.17
N SER A 178 15.88 -12.42 -7.23
CA SER A 178 16.05 -11.02 -7.59
C SER A 178 14.81 -10.50 -8.32
N PHE A 179 14.72 -9.19 -8.51
CA PHE A 179 13.62 -8.60 -9.28
C PHE A 179 13.62 -9.08 -10.74
N GLU A 180 14.81 -9.25 -11.32
CA GLU A 180 15.00 -9.73 -12.69
C GLU A 180 14.48 -11.16 -12.90
N GLN A 181 14.53 -11.98 -11.84
CA GLN A 181 14.04 -13.37 -11.84
C GLN A 181 12.52 -13.50 -11.66
N VAL A 182 11.79 -12.38 -11.51
CA VAL A 182 10.32 -12.39 -11.54
C VAL A 182 9.81 -12.83 -12.90
N GLY A 183 10.43 -12.35 -13.98
CA GLY A 183 10.09 -12.71 -15.35
C GLY A 183 10.43 -11.59 -16.35
N ALA A 184 9.79 -11.60 -17.51
CA ALA A 184 10.05 -10.65 -18.59
C ALA A 184 9.63 -9.22 -18.27
N VAL A 185 10.33 -8.24 -18.83
CA VAL A 185 9.95 -6.82 -18.71
C VAL A 185 8.63 -6.57 -19.46
N LYS A 186 7.71 -5.84 -18.80
CA LYS A 186 6.46 -5.34 -19.37
C LYS A 186 6.55 -3.82 -19.54
N LYS A 187 6.18 -3.32 -20.71
CA LYS A 187 6.34 -1.88 -21.04
C LYS A 187 5.28 -1.00 -20.39
N GLU A 188 4.05 -1.47 -20.31
CA GLU A 188 2.89 -0.70 -19.87
C GLU A 188 2.07 -1.48 -18.86
N ILE A 189 1.35 -0.79 -18.00
CA ILE A 189 0.36 -1.34 -17.07
C ILE A 189 -1.04 -0.88 -17.47
N VAL A 190 -2.05 -1.65 -17.08
CA VAL A 190 -3.43 -1.21 -17.16
C VAL A 190 -3.63 0.00 -16.24
N ARG A 191 -4.31 1.04 -16.76
CA ARG A 191 -4.59 2.28 -16.03
C ARG A 191 -6.09 2.48 -15.85
N LEU A 192 -6.48 2.87 -14.63
CA LEU A 192 -7.83 3.37 -14.38
C LEU A 192 -7.92 4.82 -14.88
N PRO A 193 -8.97 5.18 -15.61
CA PRO A 193 -9.21 6.57 -15.97
C PRO A 193 -9.65 7.35 -14.71
N TYR A 194 -9.08 8.54 -14.50
CA TYR A 194 -9.55 9.49 -13.50
C TYR A 194 -9.15 10.91 -13.89
N GLU A 195 -9.93 11.90 -13.43
CA GLU A 195 -9.65 13.31 -13.71
C GLU A 195 -8.53 13.83 -12.81
N GLN A 196 -7.54 14.48 -13.42
CA GLN A 196 -6.49 15.21 -12.69
C GLN A 196 -7.07 16.52 -12.12
N PRO A 197 -6.62 16.94 -10.92
CA PRO A 197 -7.00 18.22 -10.38
C PRO A 197 -6.44 19.34 -11.23
N ARG A 198 -7.19 20.45 -11.37
CA ARG A 198 -6.77 21.61 -12.12
C ARG A 198 -7.31 22.90 -11.55
N PHE A 199 -6.61 23.98 -11.84
CA PHE A 199 -7.11 25.34 -11.62
C PHE A 199 -7.59 25.90 -12.95
N ASP A 200 -8.83 26.36 -12.99
CA ASP A 200 -9.46 26.94 -14.17
C ASP A 200 -10.42 28.09 -13.79
N ASN A 201 -10.25 29.23 -14.46
CA ASN A 201 -11.13 30.40 -14.31
C ASN A 201 -11.45 30.77 -12.84
N GLY A 202 -10.42 30.83 -11.97
CA GLY A 202 -10.59 31.17 -10.56
C GLY A 202 -11.16 30.05 -9.68
N SER A 203 -11.25 28.85 -10.19
CA SER A 203 -11.79 27.68 -9.50
C SER A 203 -10.78 26.55 -9.44
N LEU A 204 -10.69 25.86 -8.31
CA LEU A 204 -10.10 24.55 -8.23
C LEU A 204 -11.14 23.49 -8.60
N LEU A 205 -10.76 22.58 -9.49
CA LEU A 205 -11.59 21.48 -9.94
C LEU A 205 -10.86 20.16 -9.64
N GLY A 206 -11.57 19.19 -9.12
CA GLY A 206 -11.02 17.87 -8.80
C GLY A 206 -12.11 16.83 -8.61
N THR A 207 -11.69 15.65 -8.19
CA THR A 207 -12.56 14.51 -7.87
C THR A 207 -12.54 14.22 -6.37
N ILE A 208 -13.46 13.37 -5.93
CA ILE A 208 -13.52 12.82 -4.56
C ILE A 208 -13.10 11.35 -4.65
N PRO A 209 -11.79 11.03 -4.59
CA PRO A 209 -11.31 9.67 -4.76
C PRO A 209 -11.66 8.74 -3.60
N ALA A 210 -11.84 9.28 -2.41
CA ALA A 210 -12.14 8.50 -1.21
C ALA A 210 -12.80 9.33 -0.13
N LEU A 211 -13.43 8.66 0.81
CA LEU A 211 -13.84 9.22 2.09
C LEU A 211 -12.89 8.72 3.20
N ASP A 212 -12.78 9.51 4.26
CA ASP A 212 -12.26 9.02 5.53
C ASP A 212 -13.27 8.01 6.10
N VAL A 213 -12.89 6.74 6.11
CA VAL A 213 -13.82 5.64 6.44
C VAL A 213 -14.42 5.79 7.83
N GLN A 214 -13.63 6.28 8.80
CA GLN A 214 -14.04 6.36 10.20
C GLN A 214 -14.86 7.60 10.51
N TYR A 215 -14.50 8.76 9.91
CA TYR A 215 -15.03 10.06 10.30
C TYR A 215 -15.92 10.70 9.24
N GLY A 216 -15.96 10.16 8.01
CA GLY A 216 -16.76 10.67 6.91
C GLY A 216 -16.30 12.02 6.38
N ASN A 217 -15.02 12.37 6.57
CA ASN A 217 -14.44 13.51 5.88
C ASN A 217 -14.34 13.22 4.39
N VAL A 218 -14.61 14.23 3.57
CA VAL A 218 -14.59 14.11 2.12
C VAL A 218 -13.21 14.52 1.61
N TRP A 219 -12.44 13.56 1.12
CA TRP A 219 -11.10 13.80 0.60
C TRP A 219 -11.15 14.08 -0.89
N THR A 220 -10.43 15.10 -1.34
CA THR A 220 -10.30 15.41 -2.76
C THR A 220 -8.92 14.97 -3.28
N ASN A 221 -8.74 14.97 -4.60
CA ASN A 221 -7.43 14.80 -5.22
C ASN A 221 -6.68 16.13 -5.44
N ILE A 222 -7.19 17.26 -4.91
CA ILE A 222 -6.59 18.58 -5.08
C ILE A 222 -5.45 18.75 -4.08
N GLY A 223 -4.24 18.43 -4.52
CA GLY A 223 -3.02 18.60 -3.71
C GLY A 223 -2.56 20.05 -3.63
N ARG A 224 -1.56 20.32 -2.77
CA ARG A 224 -1.01 21.66 -2.52
C ARG A 224 -0.61 22.37 -3.80
N GLU A 225 0.12 21.71 -4.69
CA GLU A 225 0.60 22.31 -5.94
C GLU A 225 -0.54 22.95 -6.76
N THR A 226 -1.64 22.23 -6.96
CA THR A 226 -2.81 22.76 -7.66
C THR A 226 -3.54 23.83 -6.83
N ALA A 227 -3.62 23.62 -5.52
CA ALA A 227 -4.35 24.51 -4.61
C ALA A 227 -3.69 25.88 -4.41
N GLU A 228 -2.36 25.98 -4.55
CA GLU A 228 -1.59 27.23 -4.45
C GLU A 228 -2.11 28.32 -5.41
N ALA A 229 -2.65 27.93 -6.57
CA ALA A 229 -3.22 28.87 -7.53
C ALA A 229 -4.39 29.71 -6.96
N LEU A 230 -5.10 29.19 -5.95
CA LEU A 230 -6.20 29.93 -5.29
C LEU A 230 -5.72 30.89 -4.19
N LYS A 231 -4.44 30.80 -3.79
CA LYS A 231 -3.81 31.67 -2.78
C LYS A 231 -4.63 31.77 -1.50
N LEU A 232 -5.01 30.63 -0.94
CA LEU A 232 -5.79 30.57 0.30
C LEU A 232 -4.93 30.98 1.51
N ALA A 233 -5.45 31.91 2.30
CA ALA A 233 -4.97 32.23 3.64
C ALA A 233 -5.90 31.62 4.69
N VAL A 234 -5.36 31.29 5.88
CA VAL A 234 -6.18 30.77 6.98
C VAL A 234 -7.31 31.77 7.30
N ASN A 235 -8.52 31.25 7.48
CA ASN A 235 -9.80 31.95 7.64
C ASN A 235 -10.38 32.55 6.36
N ASP A 236 -9.75 32.38 5.20
CA ASP A 236 -10.44 32.69 3.94
C ASP A 236 -11.68 31.82 3.81
N VAL A 237 -12.78 32.44 3.37
CA VAL A 237 -14.03 31.74 3.11
C VAL A 237 -14.03 31.24 1.67
N VAL A 238 -14.31 29.94 1.50
CA VAL A 238 -14.48 29.34 0.18
C VAL A 238 -15.93 28.93 -0.05
N GLN A 239 -16.35 28.94 -1.31
CA GLN A 239 -17.54 28.23 -1.79
C GLN A 239 -17.13 26.89 -2.33
N VAL A 240 -17.69 25.81 -1.77
CA VAL A 240 -17.49 24.44 -2.24
C VAL A 240 -18.77 23.94 -2.88
N THR A 241 -18.68 23.32 -4.05
CA THR A 241 -19.79 22.66 -4.73
C THR A 241 -19.37 21.24 -5.10
N VAL A 242 -20.18 20.26 -4.74
CA VAL A 242 -19.97 18.84 -5.07
C VAL A 242 -21.01 18.39 -6.08
N PHE A 243 -20.55 17.60 -7.06
CA PHE A 243 -21.39 17.05 -8.11
C PHE A 243 -21.25 15.51 -8.16
N ASN A 244 -22.34 14.83 -8.51
CA ASN A 244 -22.34 13.42 -8.90
C ASN A 244 -22.87 13.33 -10.35
N ASN A 245 -22.07 12.78 -11.26
CA ASN A 245 -22.41 12.73 -12.69
C ASN A 245 -22.86 14.10 -13.25
N GLY A 246 -22.18 15.18 -12.85
CA GLY A 246 -22.49 16.55 -13.27
C GLY A 246 -23.71 17.19 -12.58
N LYS A 247 -24.49 16.46 -11.78
CA LYS A 247 -25.61 16.99 -11.01
C LYS A 247 -25.12 17.48 -9.65
N GLN A 248 -25.43 18.74 -9.30
CA GLN A 248 -25.08 19.30 -8.00
C GLN A 248 -25.76 18.53 -6.86
N VAL A 249 -24.96 18.05 -5.90
CA VAL A 249 -25.41 17.37 -4.69
C VAL A 249 -25.30 18.27 -3.47
N TYR A 250 -24.21 19.05 -3.40
CA TYR A 250 -23.95 19.94 -2.27
C TYR A 250 -23.41 21.27 -2.78
N THR A 251 -23.74 22.34 -2.08
CA THR A 251 -23.07 23.64 -2.18
C THR A 251 -23.11 24.34 -0.83
N GLY A 252 -21.97 24.88 -0.39
CA GLY A 252 -21.87 25.54 0.90
C GLY A 252 -20.60 26.37 1.02
N SER A 253 -20.62 27.34 1.95
CA SER A 253 -19.46 28.14 2.30
C SER A 253 -18.84 27.61 3.57
N MET A 254 -17.51 27.60 3.61
CA MET A 254 -16.73 27.15 4.78
C MET A 254 -15.38 27.89 4.85
N PRO A 255 -14.84 28.12 6.05
CA PRO A 255 -13.50 28.67 6.18
C PRO A 255 -12.44 27.62 5.80
N TYR A 256 -11.33 28.08 5.21
CA TYR A 256 -10.10 27.32 5.14
C TYR A 256 -9.34 27.47 6.45
N VAL A 257 -9.06 26.37 7.14
CA VAL A 257 -8.44 26.36 8.47
C VAL A 257 -7.35 25.29 8.56
N ASN A 258 -6.54 25.34 9.64
CA ASN A 258 -5.48 24.36 9.83
C ASN A 258 -5.98 23.06 10.48
N SER A 259 -7.00 23.14 11.34
CA SER A 259 -7.46 22.04 12.17
C SER A 259 -8.95 22.06 12.40
N PHE A 260 -9.52 20.91 12.76
CA PHE A 260 -10.94 20.76 13.09
C PHE A 260 -11.40 21.71 14.20
N GLY A 261 -10.56 21.89 15.26
CA GLY A 261 -10.87 22.74 16.42
C GLY A 261 -10.90 24.23 16.12
N ASP A 262 -10.56 24.66 14.91
CA ASP A 262 -10.63 26.09 14.52
C ASP A 262 -12.05 26.53 14.17
N VAL A 263 -13.01 25.60 14.15
CA VAL A 263 -14.45 25.88 13.99
C VAL A 263 -15.25 25.21 15.10
N PRO A 264 -16.43 25.75 15.48
CA PRO A 264 -17.31 25.11 16.46
C PRO A 264 -17.80 23.73 15.99
N ASP A 265 -18.23 22.89 16.93
CA ASP A 265 -18.82 21.58 16.65
C ASP A 265 -20.00 21.68 15.64
N GLY A 266 -20.06 20.73 14.72
CA GLY A 266 -21.03 20.66 13.64
C GLY A 266 -20.84 21.71 12.54
N LYS A 267 -19.79 22.53 12.55
CA LYS A 267 -19.52 23.51 11.49
C LYS A 267 -18.58 22.95 10.43
N PRO A 268 -18.83 23.30 9.15
CA PRO A 268 -18.00 22.84 8.04
C PRO A 268 -16.68 23.59 8.00
N LEU A 269 -15.65 22.87 7.52
CA LEU A 269 -14.32 23.41 7.29
C LEU A 269 -13.69 22.80 6.03
N LEU A 270 -12.81 23.58 5.39
CA LEU A 270 -11.86 23.13 4.39
C LEU A 270 -10.48 23.06 5.06
N TYR A 271 -9.75 21.97 4.86
CA TYR A 271 -8.43 21.76 5.47
C TYR A 271 -7.55 20.88 4.57
N TYR A 272 -6.25 20.80 4.85
CA TYR A 272 -5.40 19.78 4.23
C TYR A 272 -5.40 18.52 5.08
N ASN A 273 -5.73 17.39 4.44
CA ASN A 273 -5.63 16.06 5.07
C ASN A 273 -4.17 15.58 5.17
N SER A 274 -3.96 14.39 5.74
CA SER A 274 -2.63 13.77 5.91
C SER A 274 -1.92 13.39 4.61
N LEU A 275 -2.59 13.50 3.46
CA LEU A 275 -2.02 13.29 2.13
C LEU A 275 -1.74 14.62 1.40
N ASP A 276 -1.77 15.73 2.12
CA ASP A 276 -1.62 17.08 1.58
C ASP A 276 -2.63 17.44 0.48
N CYS A 277 -3.84 16.88 0.57
CA CYS A 277 -4.96 17.20 -0.32
C CYS A 277 -6.04 17.99 0.42
N LEU A 278 -6.65 18.97 -0.26
CA LEU A 278 -7.81 19.70 0.27
C LEU A 278 -8.94 18.73 0.57
N SER A 279 -9.58 18.92 1.72
CA SER A 279 -10.61 18.03 2.23
C SER A 279 -11.67 18.81 2.99
N MET A 280 -12.90 18.31 2.97
CA MET A 280 -14.04 18.91 3.67
C MET A 280 -14.43 18.06 4.86
N ALA A 281 -14.78 18.68 5.96
CA ALA A 281 -15.27 18.03 7.16
C ALA A 281 -16.34 18.84 7.88
N LEU A 282 -17.06 18.19 8.78
CA LEU A 282 -17.75 18.81 9.91
C LEU A 282 -16.95 18.56 11.17
N ASN A 283 -16.73 19.59 11.98
CA ASN A 283 -16.08 19.37 13.28
C ASN A 283 -16.99 18.49 14.14
N MET A 284 -16.46 17.36 14.66
CA MET A 284 -17.16 16.36 15.49
C MET A 284 -18.40 15.72 14.85
N ASP A 285 -18.52 15.73 13.48
CA ASP A 285 -19.64 15.11 12.77
C ASP A 285 -19.21 14.55 11.40
N ASN A 286 -20.07 13.78 10.74
CA ASN A 286 -19.81 13.08 9.48
C ASN A 286 -20.34 13.90 8.28
N PHE A 287 -19.45 14.62 7.60
CA PHE A 287 -19.78 15.46 6.45
C PHE A 287 -20.42 14.67 5.30
N ALA A 288 -19.85 13.52 4.97
CA ALA A 288 -20.32 12.68 3.87
C ALA A 288 -21.75 12.18 4.12
N ALA A 289 -22.00 11.65 5.32
CA ALA A 289 -23.31 11.13 5.69
C ALA A 289 -24.40 12.23 5.73
N VAL A 290 -24.08 13.38 6.36
CA VAL A 290 -25.02 14.53 6.46
C VAL A 290 -25.41 15.04 5.08
N HIS A 291 -24.46 15.10 4.14
CA HIS A 291 -24.68 15.66 2.81
C HIS A 291 -24.89 14.62 1.72
N LYS A 292 -24.92 13.31 2.07
CA LYS A 292 -25.11 12.19 1.14
C LYS A 292 -24.08 12.20 0.00
N ILE A 293 -22.82 12.45 0.36
CA ILE A 293 -21.70 12.46 -0.57
C ILE A 293 -21.02 11.08 -0.48
N GLU A 294 -20.71 10.53 -1.64
CA GLU A 294 -19.93 9.31 -1.81
C GLU A 294 -18.62 9.65 -2.55
N TYR A 295 -17.94 8.68 -3.11
CA TYR A 295 -16.67 8.86 -3.80
C TYR A 295 -16.62 8.00 -5.07
N GLY A 296 -15.62 8.28 -5.92
CA GLY A 296 -15.43 7.62 -7.19
C GLY A 296 -15.23 8.61 -8.32
N GLY A 297 -15.01 8.12 -9.53
CA GLY A 297 -14.71 8.95 -10.70
C GLY A 297 -15.83 9.92 -11.10
N GLU A 298 -17.09 9.58 -10.76
CA GLU A 298 -18.27 10.39 -11.03
C GLU A 298 -18.47 11.52 -10.01
N TRP A 299 -17.77 11.50 -8.89
CA TRP A 299 -17.86 12.51 -7.84
C TRP A 299 -16.81 13.59 -8.04
N THR A 300 -17.25 14.80 -8.36
CA THR A 300 -16.37 15.93 -8.63
C THR A 300 -16.63 17.09 -7.67
N VAL A 301 -15.61 17.93 -7.48
CA VAL A 301 -15.66 19.08 -6.59
C VAL A 301 -15.16 20.34 -7.29
N LYS A 302 -15.82 21.44 -7.00
CA LYS A 302 -15.41 22.79 -7.39
C LYS A 302 -15.24 23.66 -6.15
N ILE A 303 -14.09 24.34 -6.02
CA ILE A 303 -13.77 25.23 -4.91
C ILE A 303 -13.41 26.61 -5.45
N ILE A 304 -14.05 27.65 -4.92
CA ILE A 304 -13.84 29.06 -5.31
C ILE A 304 -13.59 29.87 -4.03
N LYS A 305 -12.59 30.74 -4.03
CA LYS A 305 -12.39 31.73 -2.96
C LYS A 305 -13.43 32.85 -3.10
N LYS A 306 -14.07 33.24 -1.99
CA LYS A 306 -15.04 34.35 -1.94
C LYS A 306 -14.36 35.68 -1.72
#